data_712fe121d0e7d0f01196fff1052d5172
#
_entry.id   712fe121d0e7d0f01196fff1052d5172
#
_cell.length_a   1.000
_cell.length_b   1.000
_cell.length_c   1.000
_cell.angle_alpha   90.00
_cell.angle_beta   90.00
_cell.angle_gamma   90.00
#
_symmetry.space_group_name_H-M   'P 1'
#
loop_
_entity.id
_entity.type
_entity.pdbx_description
1 polymer ?
#
loop_
_entity_poly.entity_id
_entity_poly.type
_entity_poly.pdbx_seq_one_letter_code
_entity_poly.pdbx_strand_id
1 'polypeptide(L)'
;TDFITRLEVTIDYPEEDLEDITVPDVAGAIRKQLTALDDMLEASHDGRIIRDGVMAAIAGTPNAGKSSLLNRLLQEDRAIVTDVPGTTRDVLEEWISLKGVPVCLVDTAGIRETDDTVEKIGVTKAKAYMDKADIILVVIDRSRSLSDEDKAILEDTKDKNVLVVLN
;
A
#
# COMPACT_ATOMS: atom_id res chain seq x y z
N THR A 1 -2.96 -10.11 -32.04
CA THR A 1 -3.82 -10.03 -33.22
C THR A 1 -3.11 -10.66 -34.43
N ASP A 2 -1.90 -10.27 -34.70
CA ASP A 2 -1.13 -10.73 -35.87
C ASP A 2 -0.85 -12.26 -35.87
N PHE A 3 -0.50 -12.80 -34.71
CA PHE A 3 -0.22 -14.23 -34.56
C PHE A 3 -1.49 -15.12 -34.71
N ILE A 4 -2.62 -14.67 -34.16
CA ILE A 4 -3.90 -15.37 -34.30
C ILE A 4 -4.32 -15.41 -35.76
N THR A 5 -4.22 -14.29 -36.48
CA THR A 5 -4.54 -14.21 -37.91
C THR A 5 -3.66 -15.15 -38.72
N ARG A 6 -2.35 -15.22 -38.45
CA ARG A 6 -1.46 -16.18 -39.11
C ARG A 6 -1.86 -17.62 -38.84
N LEU A 7 -2.23 -17.94 -37.61
CA LEU A 7 -2.69 -19.29 -37.22
C LEU A 7 -3.98 -19.67 -37.94
N GLU A 8 -4.96 -18.75 -38.03
CA GLU A 8 -6.21 -18.95 -38.75
C GLU A 8 -5.95 -19.20 -40.25
N VAL A 9 -5.09 -18.39 -40.89
CA VAL A 9 -4.74 -18.55 -42.30
C VAL A 9 -4.05 -19.89 -42.55
N THR A 10 -3.14 -20.34 -41.68
CA THR A 10 -2.47 -21.64 -41.81
C THR A 10 -3.44 -22.80 -41.68
N ILE A 11 -4.49 -22.68 -40.87
CA ILE A 11 -5.52 -23.72 -40.70
C ILE A 11 -6.50 -23.72 -41.89
N ASP A 12 -6.92 -22.55 -42.35
CA ASP A 12 -7.96 -22.43 -43.39
C ASP A 12 -7.43 -22.67 -44.80
N TYR A 13 -6.13 -22.45 -45.00
CA TYR A 13 -5.49 -22.59 -46.34
C TYR A 13 -4.23 -23.47 -46.27
N PRO A 14 -4.36 -24.78 -45.99
CA PRO A 14 -3.22 -25.67 -45.82
C PRO A 14 -2.47 -25.99 -47.13
N GLU A 15 -3.01 -25.57 -48.27
CA GLU A 15 -2.40 -25.78 -49.62
C GLU A 15 -1.52 -24.59 -50.07
N GLU A 16 -1.51 -23.48 -49.33
CA GLU A 16 -0.61 -22.36 -49.61
C GLU A 16 0.77 -22.62 -48.96
N ASP A 17 1.86 -22.29 -49.68
CA ASP A 17 3.26 -22.39 -49.21
C ASP A 17 3.56 -21.36 -48.09
N LEU A 18 2.80 -21.45 -46.98
CA LEU A 18 3.01 -20.65 -45.77
C LEU A 18 3.96 -21.41 -44.86
N GLU A 19 4.86 -20.69 -44.19
CA GLU A 19 5.70 -21.29 -43.17
C GLU A 19 4.82 -21.93 -42.07
N ASP A 20 5.02 -23.22 -41.84
CA ASP A 20 4.31 -23.98 -40.80
C ASP A 20 4.52 -23.34 -39.41
N ILE A 21 3.42 -23.06 -38.71
CA ILE A 21 3.47 -22.60 -37.32
C ILE A 21 3.81 -23.79 -36.46
N THR A 22 4.96 -23.72 -35.81
CA THR A 22 5.44 -24.78 -34.93
C THR A 22 4.96 -24.57 -33.49
N VAL A 23 4.94 -25.63 -32.69
CA VAL A 23 4.63 -25.55 -31.23
C VAL A 23 5.54 -24.55 -30.51
N PRO A 24 6.86 -24.45 -30.80
CA PRO A 24 7.72 -23.41 -30.24
C PRO A 24 7.27 -21.99 -30.58
N ASP A 25 6.75 -21.73 -31.79
CA ASP A 25 6.26 -20.40 -32.20
C ASP A 25 5.03 -19.99 -31.39
N VAL A 26 4.10 -20.94 -31.20
CA VAL A 26 2.92 -20.75 -30.36
C VAL A 26 3.35 -20.44 -28.90
N ALA A 27 4.28 -21.25 -28.37
CA ALA A 27 4.78 -21.06 -27.01
C ALA A 27 5.51 -19.72 -26.86
N GLY A 28 6.26 -19.30 -27.87
CA GLY A 28 6.94 -18.00 -27.91
C GLY A 28 5.96 -16.83 -27.91
N ALA A 29 4.91 -16.92 -28.73
CA ALA A 29 3.86 -15.90 -28.79
C ALA A 29 3.10 -15.78 -27.47
N ILE A 30 2.76 -16.91 -26.83
CA ILE A 30 2.09 -16.94 -25.52
C ILE A 30 2.99 -16.31 -24.44
N ARG A 31 4.27 -16.67 -24.37
CA ARG A 31 5.21 -16.09 -23.40
C ARG A 31 5.30 -14.57 -23.56
N LYS A 32 5.39 -14.08 -24.80
CA LYS A 32 5.43 -12.65 -25.05
C LYS A 32 4.19 -11.92 -24.54
N GLN A 33 2.99 -12.54 -24.70
CA GLN A 33 1.76 -11.95 -24.17
C GLN A 33 1.70 -12.02 -22.65
N LEU A 34 2.18 -13.09 -22.04
CA LEU A 34 2.27 -13.19 -20.55
C LEU A 34 3.18 -12.11 -19.98
N THR A 35 4.38 -11.92 -20.54
CA THR A 35 5.28 -10.84 -20.10
C THR A 35 4.61 -9.47 -20.23
N ALA A 36 3.93 -9.19 -21.34
CA ALA A 36 3.23 -7.92 -21.51
C ALA A 36 2.08 -7.73 -20.51
N LEU A 37 1.40 -8.80 -20.12
CA LEU A 37 0.37 -8.75 -19.08
C LEU A 37 0.97 -8.53 -17.70
N ASP A 38 2.09 -9.16 -17.38
CA ASP A 38 2.80 -8.96 -16.12
C ASP A 38 3.29 -7.50 -16.01
N ASP A 39 3.89 -6.95 -17.07
CA ASP A 39 4.29 -5.53 -17.13
C ASP A 39 3.09 -4.58 -16.91
N MET A 40 1.92 -4.90 -17.50
CA MET A 40 0.70 -4.12 -17.30
C MET A 40 0.17 -4.22 -15.86
N LEU A 41 0.27 -5.38 -15.23
CA LEU A 41 -0.14 -5.57 -13.83
C LEU A 41 0.75 -4.77 -12.88
N GLU A 42 2.08 -4.78 -13.09
CA GLU A 42 3.01 -3.96 -12.31
C GLU A 42 2.72 -2.46 -12.49
N ALA A 43 2.58 -1.99 -13.73
CA ALA A 43 2.24 -0.59 -14.00
C ALA A 43 0.86 -0.18 -13.43
N SER A 44 -0.10 -1.10 -13.36
CA SER A 44 -1.41 -0.88 -12.75
C SER A 44 -1.31 -0.73 -11.23
N HIS A 45 -0.40 -1.47 -10.59
CA HIS A 45 -0.16 -1.35 -9.15
C HIS A 45 0.40 0.03 -8.80
N ASP A 46 1.40 0.49 -9.54
CA ASP A 46 1.97 1.83 -9.37
C ASP A 46 0.94 2.94 -9.64
N GLY A 47 0.13 2.77 -10.69
CA GLY A 47 -0.96 3.69 -11.03
C GLY A 47 -2.04 3.78 -9.94
N ARG A 48 -2.32 2.67 -9.24
CA ARG A 48 -3.23 2.65 -8.10
C ARG A 48 -2.69 3.47 -6.93
N ILE A 49 -1.41 3.31 -6.60
CA ILE A 49 -0.74 4.07 -5.54
C ILE A 49 -0.81 5.57 -5.81
N ILE A 50 -0.57 6.00 -7.05
CA ILE A 50 -0.62 7.42 -7.43
C ILE A 50 -2.04 7.97 -7.38
N ARG A 51 -3.04 7.17 -7.74
CA ARG A 51 -4.45 7.59 -7.78
C ARG A 51 -5.15 7.53 -6.44
N ASP A 52 -5.04 6.39 -5.74
CA ASP A 52 -5.80 6.09 -4.52
C ASP A 52 -5.00 6.47 -3.26
N GLY A 53 -3.69 6.66 -3.41
CA GLY A 53 -2.77 6.96 -2.31
C GLY A 53 -2.31 5.73 -1.53
N VAL A 54 -1.52 5.97 -0.51
CA VAL A 54 -0.97 4.99 0.43
C VAL A 54 -1.54 5.24 1.81
N MET A 55 -2.07 4.22 2.47
CA MET A 55 -2.48 4.30 3.86
C MET A 55 -1.32 3.97 4.78
N ALA A 56 -0.91 4.91 5.63
CA ALA A 56 0.17 4.76 6.60
C ALA A 56 -0.38 4.85 8.03
N ALA A 57 -0.35 3.74 8.77
CA ALA A 57 -0.72 3.73 10.18
C ALA A 57 0.48 4.08 11.07
N ILE A 58 0.29 4.96 12.07
CA ILE A 58 1.34 5.33 13.02
C ILE A 58 1.09 4.57 14.33
N ALA A 59 2.01 3.69 14.70
CA ALA A 59 1.95 2.86 15.91
C ALA A 59 3.13 3.19 16.85
N GLY A 60 3.02 2.81 18.11
CA GLY A 60 4.06 3.01 19.14
C GLY A 60 3.44 3.20 20.51
N THR A 61 4.25 3.07 21.55
CA THR A 61 3.84 3.25 22.95
C THR A 61 3.42 4.71 23.24
N PRO A 62 2.66 4.97 24.32
CA PRO A 62 2.39 6.33 24.76
C PRO A 62 3.68 7.14 24.92
N ASN A 63 3.63 8.41 24.52
CA ASN A 63 4.76 9.35 24.58
C ASN A 63 5.99 8.99 23.72
N ALA A 64 5.93 7.98 22.85
CA ALA A 64 7.02 7.67 21.94
C ALA A 64 7.29 8.77 20.89
N GLY A 65 6.38 9.74 20.76
CA GLY A 65 6.51 10.89 19.84
C GLY A 65 5.68 10.78 18.56
N LYS A 66 4.67 9.91 18.54
CA LYS A 66 3.77 9.73 17.38
C LYS A 66 3.12 11.02 16.90
N SER A 67 2.51 11.77 17.80
CA SER A 67 1.88 13.07 17.48
C SER A 67 2.90 14.11 17.03
N SER A 68 4.14 14.06 17.55
CA SER A 68 5.22 14.94 17.08
C SER A 68 5.62 14.62 15.65
N LEU A 69 5.73 13.32 15.32
CA LEU A 69 5.99 12.86 13.96
C LEU A 69 4.86 13.27 13.00
N LEU A 70 3.60 13.00 13.40
CA LEU A 70 2.42 13.38 12.60
C LEU A 70 2.40 14.89 12.32
N ASN A 71 2.56 15.72 13.37
CA ASN A 71 2.57 17.17 13.24
C ASN A 71 3.72 17.67 12.34
N ARG A 72 4.87 17.01 12.39
CA ARG A 72 6.01 17.37 11.53
C ARG A 72 5.72 17.04 10.07
N LEU A 73 5.16 15.88 9.79
CA LEU A 73 4.76 15.50 8.44
C LEU A 73 3.69 16.43 7.87
N LEU A 74 2.70 16.80 8.68
CA LEU A 74 1.63 17.73 8.29
C LEU A 74 2.14 19.16 8.02
N GLN A 75 3.21 19.59 8.68
CA GLN A 75 3.80 20.93 8.48
C GLN A 75 4.63 21.02 7.22
N GLU A 76 5.36 19.97 6.85
CA GLU A 76 6.27 19.96 5.71
C GLU A 76 5.55 19.73 4.37
N ASP A 77 4.52 18.89 4.37
CA ASP A 77 3.87 18.40 3.17
C ASP A 77 2.34 18.59 3.18
N ARG A 78 1.87 19.72 3.70
CA ARG A 78 0.43 20.04 3.66
C ARG A 78 -0.03 20.14 2.22
N ALA A 79 -0.52 19.01 1.68
CA ALA A 79 -1.16 19.01 0.38
C ALA A 79 -2.39 19.92 0.42
N ILE A 80 -2.54 20.72 -0.62
CA ILE A 80 -3.84 21.22 -1.03
C ILE A 80 -4.65 19.95 -1.33
N VAL A 81 -5.50 19.53 -0.40
CA VAL A 81 -6.47 18.46 -0.63
C VAL A 81 -7.40 18.95 -1.71
N THR A 82 -7.08 18.66 -2.95
CA THR A 82 -8.04 18.71 -4.04
C THR A 82 -8.99 17.55 -3.81
N ASP A 83 -10.29 17.84 -3.89
CA ASP A 83 -11.42 16.93 -3.71
C ASP A 83 -11.13 15.52 -4.22
N VAL A 84 -10.62 14.63 -3.37
CA VAL A 84 -10.66 13.20 -3.61
C VAL A 84 -12.06 12.75 -3.21
N PRO A 85 -12.90 12.31 -4.17
CA PRO A 85 -14.26 11.88 -3.85
C PRO A 85 -14.17 10.63 -2.95
N GLY A 86 -14.73 10.71 -1.74
CA GLY A 86 -14.79 9.60 -0.79
C GLY A 86 -14.13 9.82 0.55
N THR A 87 -13.53 10.99 0.82
CA THR A 87 -13.03 11.35 2.15
C THR A 87 -14.20 11.62 3.09
N THR A 88 -14.81 10.56 3.62
CA THR A 88 -15.56 10.66 4.87
C THR A 88 -14.53 11.02 5.93
N ARG A 89 -14.69 12.21 6.52
CA ARG A 89 -13.86 12.72 7.63
C ARG A 89 -14.06 11.84 8.86
N ASP A 90 -13.40 10.70 8.92
CA ASP A 90 -13.09 10.08 10.20
C ASP A 90 -12.03 10.95 10.88
N VAL A 91 -12.24 11.27 12.14
CA VAL A 91 -11.48 12.24 12.95
C VAL A 91 -9.98 11.90 13.10
N LEU A 92 -9.54 10.80 12.49
CA LEU A 92 -8.21 10.18 12.69
C LEU A 92 -7.39 10.06 11.40
N GLU A 93 -7.93 10.49 10.26
CA GLU A 93 -7.27 10.39 8.96
C GLU A 93 -6.82 11.77 8.49
N GLU A 94 -5.51 11.91 8.27
CA GLU A 94 -4.90 13.14 7.75
C GLU A 94 -4.20 12.84 6.43
N TRP A 95 -4.49 13.63 5.39
CA TRP A 95 -3.90 13.43 4.08
C TRP A 95 -2.75 14.40 3.83
N ILE A 96 -1.63 13.86 3.36
CA ILE A 96 -0.46 14.63 2.92
C ILE A 96 -0.07 14.23 1.50
N SER A 97 0.75 15.04 0.83
CA SER A 97 1.33 14.69 -0.47
C SER A 97 2.83 14.56 -0.35
N LEU A 98 3.33 13.33 -0.35
CA LEU A 98 4.77 13.07 -0.38
C LEU A 98 5.24 12.97 -1.83
N LYS A 99 5.92 14.02 -2.32
CA LYS A 99 6.45 14.07 -3.70
C LYS A 99 5.41 13.74 -4.78
N GLY A 100 4.17 14.17 -4.57
CA GLY A 100 3.08 13.95 -5.51
C GLY A 100 2.28 12.65 -5.27
N VAL A 101 2.67 11.81 -4.31
CA VAL A 101 1.91 10.63 -3.90
C VAL A 101 1.01 11.00 -2.72
N PRO A 102 -0.32 10.80 -2.80
CA PRO A 102 -1.22 10.99 -1.67
C PRO A 102 -0.92 9.95 -0.59
N VAL A 103 -0.77 10.40 0.66
CA VAL A 103 -0.58 9.51 1.82
C VAL A 103 -1.60 9.83 2.89
N CYS A 104 -2.41 8.85 3.25
CA CYS A 104 -3.35 8.92 4.36
C CYS A 104 -2.63 8.48 5.64
N LEU A 105 -2.40 9.42 6.56
CA LEU A 105 -1.82 9.16 7.87
C LEU A 105 -2.93 8.87 8.86
N VAL A 106 -2.85 7.72 9.55
CA VAL A 106 -3.82 7.33 10.59
C VAL A 106 -3.09 7.26 11.93
N ASP A 107 -3.41 8.16 12.86
CA ASP A 107 -2.88 8.11 14.22
C ASP A 107 -3.67 7.11 15.07
N THR A 108 -3.09 5.92 15.28
CA THR A 108 -3.72 4.89 16.10
C THR A 108 -3.70 5.21 17.60
N ALA A 109 -2.95 6.24 18.05
CA ALA A 109 -2.91 6.65 19.46
C ALA A 109 -4.09 7.55 19.84
N GLY A 110 -4.58 8.40 18.94
CA GLY A 110 -5.79 9.21 19.18
C GLY A 110 -7.04 8.36 19.42
N ILE A 111 -6.99 7.06 19.10
CA ILE A 111 -8.07 6.10 19.33
C ILE A 111 -8.13 5.64 20.80
N ARG A 112 -7.05 5.83 21.58
CA ARG A 112 -6.93 5.32 22.96
C ARG A 112 -7.34 6.31 24.05
N GLU A 113 -7.57 7.58 23.75
CA GLU A 113 -7.73 8.64 24.77
C GLU A 113 -9.16 8.96 25.19
N THR A 114 -10.08 7.99 25.28
CA THR A 114 -11.40 8.23 25.89
C THR A 114 -11.86 7.04 26.73
N ASP A 115 -12.06 7.30 28.02
CA ASP A 115 -12.73 6.54 29.10
C ASP A 115 -12.99 5.03 28.98
N ASP A 116 -12.74 4.30 30.07
CA ASP A 116 -12.77 2.87 30.41
C ASP A 116 -13.60 1.86 29.60
N THR A 117 -14.67 2.26 28.95
CA THR A 117 -15.47 1.39 28.05
C THR A 117 -15.10 1.56 26.58
N VAL A 118 -14.46 2.64 26.23
CA VAL A 118 -14.04 3.02 24.85
C VAL A 118 -12.65 2.45 24.53
N GLU A 119 -11.87 2.10 25.54
CA GLU A 119 -10.50 1.56 25.39
C GLU A 119 -10.47 0.25 24.56
N LYS A 120 -11.41 -0.67 24.80
CA LYS A 120 -11.53 -1.91 23.99
C LYS A 120 -11.93 -1.62 22.54
N ILE A 121 -12.81 -0.65 22.32
CA ILE A 121 -13.23 -0.23 20.97
C ILE A 121 -12.06 0.47 20.26
N GLY A 122 -11.31 1.30 20.95
CA GLY A 122 -10.12 1.97 20.45
C GLY A 122 -9.02 0.99 19.98
N VAL A 123 -8.67 0.01 20.82
CA VAL A 123 -7.69 -1.03 20.46
C VAL A 123 -8.13 -1.83 19.23
N THR A 124 -9.42 -2.19 19.15
CA THR A 124 -9.96 -2.93 17.99
C THR A 124 -9.90 -2.09 16.72
N LYS A 125 -10.24 -0.79 16.78
CA LYS A 125 -10.14 0.12 15.64
C LYS A 125 -8.69 0.33 15.21
N ALA A 126 -7.77 0.56 16.17
CA ALA A 126 -6.35 0.69 15.88
C ALA A 126 -5.81 -0.53 15.12
N LYS A 127 -6.17 -1.74 15.59
CA LYS A 127 -5.79 -2.99 14.93
C LYS A 127 -6.37 -3.10 13.53
N ALA A 128 -7.63 -2.73 13.35
CA ALA A 128 -8.30 -2.75 12.05
C ALA A 128 -7.63 -1.77 11.03
N TYR A 129 -7.15 -0.60 11.51
CA TYR A 129 -6.38 0.32 10.65
C TYR A 129 -4.99 -0.23 10.32
N MET A 130 -4.29 -0.81 11.30
CA MET A 130 -3.00 -1.47 11.04
C MET A 130 -3.12 -2.67 10.10
N ASP A 131 -4.27 -3.36 10.10
CA ASP A 131 -4.54 -4.49 9.18
C ASP A 131 -4.80 -4.02 7.75
N LYS A 132 -5.34 -2.81 7.56
CA LYS A 132 -5.63 -2.21 6.27
C LYS A 132 -4.49 -1.37 5.71
N ALA A 133 -3.55 -0.94 6.56
CA ALA A 133 -2.48 -0.06 6.17
C ALA A 133 -1.52 -0.73 5.18
N ASP A 134 -1.12 0.02 4.15
CA ASP A 134 -0.10 -0.39 3.19
C ASP A 134 1.29 -0.37 3.83
N ILE A 135 1.50 0.55 4.80
CA ILE A 135 2.73 0.68 5.59
C ILE A 135 2.42 1.06 7.03
N ILE A 136 3.21 0.56 7.98
CA ILE A 136 3.10 0.91 9.40
C ILE A 136 4.37 1.64 9.84
N LEU A 137 4.21 2.84 10.40
CA LEU A 137 5.27 3.62 11.02
C LEU A 137 5.30 3.30 12.51
N VAL A 138 6.26 2.46 12.94
CA VAL A 138 6.43 2.13 14.36
C VAL A 138 7.40 3.12 14.99
N VAL A 139 6.89 4.00 15.85
CA VAL A 139 7.68 5.03 16.55
C VAL A 139 8.18 4.48 17.87
N ILE A 140 9.49 4.49 18.07
CA ILE A 140 10.18 4.01 19.27
C ILE A 140 10.98 5.15 19.87
N ASP A 141 10.81 5.36 21.19
CA ASP A 141 11.60 6.29 21.97
C ASP A 141 13.01 5.74 22.23
N ARG A 142 14.01 6.32 21.56
CA ARG A 142 15.42 5.90 21.70
C ARG A 142 16.10 6.39 22.98
N SER A 143 15.43 7.22 23.77
CA SER A 143 15.99 7.71 25.04
C SER A 143 15.99 6.64 26.15
N ARG A 144 15.30 5.53 25.93
CA ARG A 144 15.16 4.40 26.85
C ARG A 144 15.36 3.05 26.15
N SER A 145 15.55 2.00 26.93
CA SER A 145 15.54 0.64 26.40
C SER A 145 14.13 0.25 25.92
N LEU A 146 14.07 -0.68 24.96
CA LEU A 146 12.81 -1.23 24.46
C LEU A 146 12.00 -1.84 25.62
N SER A 147 10.78 -1.37 25.80
CA SER A 147 9.82 -1.94 26.74
C SER A 147 9.21 -3.24 26.18
N ASP A 148 8.50 -3.97 27.01
CA ASP A 148 7.79 -5.17 26.55
C ASP A 148 6.60 -4.81 25.62
N GLU A 149 6.00 -3.62 25.81
CA GLU A 149 5.00 -3.08 24.89
C GLU A 149 5.59 -2.76 23.51
N ASP A 150 6.79 -2.15 23.43
CA ASP A 150 7.48 -1.88 22.17
C ASP A 150 7.76 -3.19 21.43
N LYS A 151 8.21 -4.23 22.15
CA LYS A 151 8.46 -5.57 21.58
C LYS A 151 7.16 -6.21 21.08
N ALA A 152 6.07 -6.08 21.83
CA ALA A 152 4.77 -6.60 21.42
C ALA A 152 4.27 -5.94 20.13
N ILE A 153 4.41 -4.60 20.00
CA ILE A 153 4.04 -3.88 18.77
C ILE A 153 4.89 -4.37 17.58
N LEU A 154 6.20 -4.53 17.77
CA LEU A 154 7.09 -5.03 16.71
C LEU A 154 6.75 -6.47 16.31
N GLU A 155 6.40 -7.33 17.27
CA GLU A 155 5.98 -8.71 16.97
C GLU A 155 4.64 -8.76 16.25
N ASP A 156 3.66 -7.95 16.66
CA ASP A 156 2.33 -7.87 16.01
C ASP A 156 2.40 -7.32 14.58
N THR A 157 3.49 -6.64 14.24
CA THR A 157 3.66 -6.01 12.92
C THR A 157 4.69 -6.70 12.04
N LYS A 158 5.36 -7.76 12.51
CA LYS A 158 6.51 -8.41 11.82
C LYS A 158 6.22 -8.90 10.40
N ASP A 159 4.99 -9.32 10.13
CA ASP A 159 4.56 -9.85 8.82
C ASP A 159 4.00 -8.76 7.90
N LYS A 160 4.14 -7.47 8.27
CA LYS A 160 3.63 -6.31 7.55
C LYS A 160 4.77 -5.43 7.02
N ASN A 161 4.45 -4.52 6.12
CA ASN A 161 5.41 -3.50 5.69
C ASN A 161 5.63 -2.50 6.83
N VAL A 162 6.76 -2.56 7.49
CA VAL A 162 7.07 -1.73 8.66
C VAL A 162 8.25 -0.82 8.40
N LEU A 163 8.10 0.45 8.76
CA LEU A 163 9.20 1.41 8.90
C LEU A 163 9.34 1.79 10.37
N VAL A 164 10.47 1.44 10.98
CA VAL A 164 10.77 1.80 12.37
C VAL A 164 11.38 3.19 12.43
N VAL A 165 10.76 4.08 13.19
CA VAL A 165 11.20 5.46 13.42
C VAL A 165 11.73 5.56 14.84
N LEU A 166 13.02 5.85 14.99
CA LEU A 166 13.68 6.09 16.27
C LEU A 166 13.62 7.59 16.60
N ASN A 167 12.85 7.96 17.60
CA ASN A 167 12.63 9.34 18.01
C ASN A 167 13.52 9.72 19.22
#